data_ce16984709d0b7a046be3bc8e2828017
#
_entry.id   ce16984709d0b7a046be3bc8e2828017
#
_cell.length_a   1.000
_cell.length_b   1.000
_cell.length_c   1.000
_cell.angle_alpha   90.00
_cell.angle_beta   90.00
_cell.angle_gamma   90.00
#
_symmetry.space_group_name_H-M   'P 1'
#
loop_
_entity.id
_entity.type
_entity.pdbx_description
1 polymer ?
#
loop_
_entity_poly.entity_id
_entity_poly.type
_entity_poly.pdbx_seq_one_letter_code
_entity_poly.pdbx_strand_id
1 'polypeptide(L)'
;MPDSKRLSVVLFVIEDSDEDFDTVLEALQQTGIAAEVKRATSGGDGLTLLQSEMHNRPAIVLMDLNTPGTDGRQAVEEIKSDPALRAIPVVILSTSANPKDLAFCYAAGANACHVKPVRHPDHVAVLVELLTYWLSHVILPASSEVHHI
;
A
#
# COMPACT_ATOMS: atom_id res chain seq x y z
N MET A 1 12.94 -10.68 -21.72
CA MET A 1 12.04 -9.89 -22.56
C MET A 1 11.79 -8.53 -21.95
N PRO A 2 11.90 -7.49 -22.74
CA PRO A 2 11.61 -6.15 -22.24
C PRO A 2 10.19 -6.01 -21.70
N ASP A 3 9.27 -6.82 -22.21
CA ASP A 3 7.87 -6.73 -21.83
C ASP A 3 7.63 -7.08 -20.39
N SER A 4 8.44 -7.96 -19.80
CA SER A 4 8.25 -8.35 -18.42
C SER A 4 8.42 -7.16 -17.47
N LYS A 5 9.31 -6.21 -17.80
CA LYS A 5 9.49 -5.03 -16.96
C LYS A 5 8.29 -4.09 -17.00
N ARG A 6 7.66 -3.97 -18.17
CA ARG A 6 6.48 -3.12 -18.30
C ARG A 6 5.26 -3.68 -17.57
N LEU A 7 5.24 -5.00 -17.36
CA LEU A 7 4.14 -5.65 -16.68
C LEU A 7 4.29 -5.65 -15.17
N SER A 8 5.47 -5.30 -14.67
CA SER A 8 5.69 -5.22 -13.23
C SER A 8 5.13 -3.92 -12.69
N VAL A 9 4.42 -4.03 -11.58
CA VAL A 9 3.97 -2.87 -10.82
C VAL A 9 4.76 -2.81 -9.52
N VAL A 10 4.79 -1.66 -8.87
CA VAL A 10 5.46 -1.50 -7.59
C VAL A 10 4.42 -1.51 -6.49
N LEU A 11 4.56 -2.43 -5.56
CA LEU A 11 3.75 -2.49 -4.34
C LEU A 11 4.62 -1.96 -3.20
N PHE A 12 4.18 -0.87 -2.60
CA PHE A 12 4.90 -0.25 -1.49
C PHE A 12 4.23 -0.64 -0.19
N VAL A 13 4.97 -1.29 0.71
CA VAL A 13 4.40 -1.83 1.96
C VAL A 13 5.06 -1.14 3.14
N ILE A 14 4.24 -0.59 4.03
CA ILE A 14 4.71 -0.04 5.30
C ILE A 14 4.24 -0.99 6.38
N GLU A 15 5.16 -1.80 6.89
CA GLU A 15 4.87 -2.87 7.84
C GLU A 15 6.12 -3.15 8.68
N ASP A 16 6.02 -3.05 10.00
CA ASP A 16 7.14 -3.28 10.91
C ASP A 16 7.32 -4.76 11.28
N SER A 17 6.26 -5.55 11.19
CA SER A 17 6.32 -6.98 11.52
C SER A 17 6.83 -7.78 10.33
N ASP A 18 7.94 -8.48 10.51
CA ASP A 18 8.48 -9.35 9.46
C ASP A 18 7.49 -10.46 9.12
N GLU A 19 6.81 -11.00 10.12
CA GLU A 19 5.81 -12.04 9.91
C GLU A 19 4.65 -11.55 9.05
N ASP A 20 4.13 -10.36 9.35
CA ASP A 20 3.03 -9.79 8.57
C ASP A 20 3.49 -9.40 7.18
N PHE A 21 4.71 -8.92 7.03
CA PHE A 21 5.26 -8.64 5.72
C PHE A 21 5.38 -9.91 4.89
N ASP A 22 5.84 -11.00 5.50
CA ASP A 22 5.92 -12.30 4.81
C ASP A 22 4.54 -12.76 4.37
N THR A 23 3.51 -12.47 5.16
CA THR A 23 2.13 -12.79 4.77
C THR A 23 1.70 -12.03 3.52
N VAL A 24 2.13 -10.77 3.40
CA VAL A 24 1.86 -9.98 2.18
C VAL A 24 2.53 -10.64 0.98
N LEU A 25 3.80 -11.06 1.14
CA LEU A 25 4.52 -11.73 0.04
C LEU A 25 3.84 -13.03 -0.37
N GLU A 26 3.39 -13.80 0.61
CA GLU A 26 2.68 -15.05 0.35
C GLU A 26 1.40 -14.79 -0.44
N ALA A 27 0.62 -13.80 -0.03
CA ALA A 27 -0.62 -13.44 -0.70
C ALA A 27 -0.36 -12.96 -2.13
N LEU A 28 0.66 -12.13 -2.30
CA LEU A 28 1.03 -11.62 -3.62
C LEU A 28 1.39 -12.77 -4.55
N GLN A 29 2.15 -13.73 -4.06
CA GLN A 29 2.50 -14.91 -4.85
C GLN A 29 1.26 -15.68 -5.29
N GLN A 30 0.27 -15.80 -4.41
CA GLN A 30 -0.98 -16.51 -4.75
C GLN A 30 -1.77 -15.79 -5.83
N THR A 31 -1.65 -14.47 -5.94
CA THR A 31 -2.35 -13.73 -7.00
C THR A 31 -1.75 -13.98 -8.37
N GLY A 32 -0.50 -14.40 -8.45
CA GLY A 32 0.20 -14.54 -9.71
C GLY A 32 0.60 -13.22 -10.37
N ILE A 33 0.37 -12.10 -9.72
CA ILE A 33 0.68 -10.79 -10.28
C ILE A 33 2.16 -10.50 -10.12
N ALA A 34 2.80 -10.06 -11.21
CA ALA A 34 4.19 -9.64 -11.17
C ALA A 34 4.28 -8.25 -10.54
N ALA A 35 4.96 -8.16 -9.41
CA ALA A 35 5.12 -6.90 -8.70
C ALA A 35 6.50 -6.84 -8.05
N GLU A 36 7.09 -5.65 -8.10
CA GLU A 36 8.26 -5.34 -7.30
C GLU A 36 7.77 -4.83 -5.96
N VAL A 37 8.26 -5.40 -4.86
CA VAL A 37 7.83 -5.00 -3.52
C VAL A 37 8.92 -4.15 -2.88
N LYS A 38 8.51 -2.98 -2.38
CA LYS A 38 9.37 -2.12 -1.58
C LYS A 38 8.78 -2.03 -0.19
N ARG A 39 9.65 -2.02 0.81
CA ARG A 39 9.20 -2.04 2.20
C ARG A 39 9.82 -0.91 3.00
N ALA A 40 9.01 -0.31 3.85
CA ALA A 40 9.46 0.52 4.96
C ALA A 40 8.86 -0.05 6.25
N THR A 41 9.52 0.19 7.37
CA THR A 41 9.07 -0.37 8.65
C THR A 41 8.36 0.65 9.53
N SER A 42 8.28 1.90 9.10
CA SER A 42 7.54 2.95 9.80
C SER A 42 6.95 3.93 8.81
N GLY A 43 5.95 4.69 9.26
CA GLY A 43 5.36 5.72 8.42
C GLY A 43 6.36 6.78 8.00
N GLY A 44 7.25 7.20 8.91
CA GLY A 44 8.25 8.21 8.60
C GLY A 44 9.25 7.74 7.57
N ASP A 45 9.76 6.51 7.72
CA ASP A 45 10.68 5.93 6.74
C ASP A 45 9.97 5.73 5.40
N GLY A 46 8.71 5.32 5.45
CA GLY A 46 7.89 5.15 4.25
C GLY A 46 7.75 6.45 3.48
N LEU A 47 7.44 7.53 4.17
CA LEU A 47 7.30 8.83 3.53
C LEU A 47 8.61 9.28 2.89
N THR A 48 9.73 9.12 3.61
CA THR A 48 11.05 9.47 3.08
C THR A 48 11.36 8.67 1.81
N LEU A 49 11.09 7.37 1.84
CA LEU A 49 11.37 6.52 0.70
C LEU A 49 10.47 6.85 -0.49
N LEU A 50 9.18 7.12 -0.24
CA LEU A 50 8.27 7.54 -1.30
C LEU A 50 8.75 8.82 -1.97
N GLN A 51 9.20 9.79 -1.20
CA GLN A 51 9.69 11.05 -1.74
C GLN A 51 10.94 10.86 -2.58
N SER A 52 11.80 9.90 -2.22
CA SER A 52 13.04 9.64 -2.96
C SER A 52 12.82 8.79 -4.22
N GLU A 53 11.68 8.11 -4.33
CA GLU A 53 11.40 7.18 -5.43
C GLU A 53 10.37 7.73 -6.40
N MET A 54 10.39 9.04 -6.62
CA MET A 54 9.37 9.71 -7.43
C MET A 54 9.27 9.20 -8.86
N HIS A 55 10.41 8.80 -9.44
CA HIS A 55 10.43 8.31 -10.82
C HIS A 55 9.92 6.87 -10.94
N ASN A 56 9.80 6.17 -9.82
CA ASN A 56 9.34 4.78 -9.79
C ASN A 56 8.11 4.68 -8.89
N ARG A 57 7.06 5.37 -9.30
CA ARG A 57 5.85 5.54 -8.50
C ARG A 57 5.20 4.20 -8.20
N PRO A 58 4.86 3.93 -6.93
CA PRO A 58 4.13 2.70 -6.61
C PRO A 58 2.70 2.72 -7.16
N ALA A 59 2.18 1.54 -7.43
CA ALA A 59 0.79 1.37 -7.82
C ALA A 59 -0.12 1.69 -6.65
N ILE A 60 0.20 1.17 -5.48
CA ILE A 60 -0.49 1.46 -4.22
C ILE A 60 0.50 1.46 -3.07
N VAL A 61 0.11 2.10 -1.98
CA VAL A 61 0.76 1.98 -0.68
C VAL A 61 -0.14 1.15 0.20
N LEU A 62 0.36 0.01 0.67
CA LEU A 62 -0.32 -0.84 1.64
C LEU A 62 0.31 -0.56 3.00
N MET A 63 -0.47 -0.01 3.92
CA MET A 63 0.07 0.48 5.18
C MET A 63 -0.62 -0.17 6.38
N ASP A 64 0.18 -0.73 7.29
CA ASP A 64 -0.32 -1.11 8.60
C ASP A 64 -0.40 0.14 9.47
N LEU A 65 -1.59 0.46 9.95
CA LEU A 65 -1.81 1.64 10.77
C LEU A 65 -1.11 1.55 12.11
N ASN A 66 -0.82 0.35 12.57
CA ASN A 66 -0.31 0.09 13.92
C ASN A 66 1.22 0.02 14.00
N THR A 67 1.93 0.54 13.00
CA THR A 67 3.40 0.56 13.06
C THR A 67 3.86 1.49 14.18
N PRO A 68 4.92 1.11 14.92
CA PRO A 68 5.43 1.93 16.02
C PRO A 68 6.18 3.16 15.50
N GLY A 69 6.41 4.09 16.39
CA GLY A 69 7.17 5.31 16.11
C GLY A 69 6.29 6.36 15.47
N THR A 70 6.40 6.53 14.18
CA THR A 70 5.57 7.49 13.48
C THR A 70 4.14 6.99 13.45
N ASP A 71 3.23 7.85 13.82
CA ASP A 71 1.82 7.54 13.74
C ASP A 71 1.44 7.30 12.27
N GLY A 72 0.91 6.12 11.97
CA GLY A 72 0.46 5.80 10.61
C GLY A 72 -0.56 6.80 10.08
N ARG A 73 -1.39 7.34 10.97
CA ARG A 73 -2.37 8.37 10.59
C ARG A 73 -1.67 9.63 10.07
N GLN A 74 -0.58 10.03 10.73
CA GLN A 74 0.19 11.18 10.29
C GLN A 74 0.81 10.92 8.91
N ALA A 75 1.30 9.71 8.68
CA ALA A 75 1.88 9.35 7.38
C ALA A 75 0.83 9.47 6.25
N VAL A 76 -0.40 9.01 6.50
CA VAL A 76 -1.49 9.16 5.53
C VAL A 76 -1.72 10.63 5.22
N GLU A 77 -1.82 11.46 6.26
CA GLU A 77 -2.03 12.89 6.08
C GLU A 77 -0.93 13.53 5.24
N GLU A 78 0.31 13.19 5.51
CA GLU A 78 1.44 13.77 4.79
C GLU A 78 1.49 13.31 3.33
N ILE A 79 1.21 12.04 3.07
CA ILE A 79 1.13 11.53 1.70
C ILE A 79 0.03 12.27 0.93
N LYS A 80 -1.14 12.41 1.55
CA LYS A 80 -2.29 13.01 0.87
C LYS A 80 -2.22 14.53 0.78
N SER A 81 -1.35 15.16 1.55
CA SER A 81 -1.10 16.60 1.46
C SER A 81 -0.01 16.96 0.46
N ASP A 82 0.81 15.99 0.06
CA ASP A 82 1.89 16.22 -0.87
C ASP A 82 1.37 16.13 -2.31
N PRO A 83 1.45 17.22 -3.08
CA PRO A 83 0.94 17.20 -4.47
C PRO A 83 1.59 16.12 -5.34
N ALA A 84 2.80 15.72 -5.02
CA ALA A 84 3.51 14.70 -5.81
C ALA A 84 3.08 13.28 -5.44
N LEU A 85 2.54 13.08 -4.24
CA LEU A 85 2.22 11.74 -3.71
C LEU A 85 0.73 11.48 -3.58
N ARG A 86 -0.10 12.52 -3.51
CA ARG A 86 -1.50 12.37 -3.10
C ARG A 86 -2.34 11.51 -4.04
N ALA A 87 -1.93 11.36 -5.29
CA ALA A 87 -2.67 10.54 -6.25
C ALA A 87 -2.42 9.04 -6.06
N ILE A 88 -1.39 8.67 -5.30
CA ILE A 88 -1.10 7.25 -5.05
C ILE A 88 -2.15 6.71 -4.08
N PRO A 89 -2.89 5.65 -4.45
CA PRO A 89 -3.86 5.06 -3.54
C PRO A 89 -3.18 4.51 -2.28
N VAL A 90 -3.77 4.81 -1.14
CA VAL A 90 -3.31 4.30 0.15
C VAL A 90 -4.38 3.37 0.71
N VAL A 91 -3.99 2.12 0.92
CA VAL A 91 -4.85 1.07 1.45
C VAL A 91 -4.36 0.71 2.84
N ILE A 92 -5.23 0.84 3.83
CA ILE A 92 -4.87 0.68 5.23
C ILE A 92 -5.30 -0.70 5.73
N LEU A 93 -4.41 -1.36 6.46
CA LEU A 93 -4.74 -2.51 7.29
C LEU A 93 -4.61 -2.10 8.74
N SER A 94 -5.58 -2.49 9.57
CA SER A 94 -5.56 -2.16 11.00
C SER A 94 -6.11 -3.32 11.80
N THR A 95 -5.51 -3.59 12.95
CA THR A 95 -6.05 -4.58 13.88
C THR A 95 -7.27 -4.05 14.60
N SER A 96 -7.49 -2.73 14.56
CA SER A 96 -8.61 -2.09 15.24
C SER A 96 -9.74 -1.79 14.26
N ALA A 97 -10.96 -2.17 14.64
CA ALA A 97 -12.17 -1.77 13.94
C ALA A 97 -12.83 -0.56 14.59
N ASN A 98 -12.09 0.20 15.40
CA ASN A 98 -12.61 1.36 16.09
C ASN A 98 -13.10 2.39 15.07
N PRO A 99 -14.39 2.79 15.12
CA PRO A 99 -14.94 3.73 14.15
C PRO A 99 -14.21 5.06 14.09
N LYS A 100 -13.63 5.52 15.20
CA LYS A 100 -12.90 6.79 15.22
C LYS A 100 -11.61 6.69 14.40
N ASP A 101 -10.88 5.58 14.52
CA ASP A 101 -9.65 5.38 13.75
C ASP A 101 -9.95 5.27 12.26
N LEU A 102 -11.01 4.54 11.91
CA LEU A 102 -11.41 4.40 10.52
C LEU A 102 -11.87 5.71 9.93
N ALA A 103 -12.68 6.47 10.67
CA ALA A 103 -13.14 7.77 10.22
C ALA A 103 -11.97 8.72 10.01
N PHE A 104 -10.99 8.70 10.91
CA PHE A 104 -9.81 9.54 10.77
C PHE A 104 -9.04 9.19 9.50
N CYS A 105 -8.83 7.91 9.24
CA CYS A 105 -8.09 7.48 8.06
C CYS A 105 -8.75 7.92 6.78
N TYR A 106 -10.08 7.76 6.67
CA TYR A 106 -10.80 8.22 5.48
C TYR A 106 -10.77 9.74 5.36
N ALA A 107 -10.93 10.45 6.48
CA ALA A 107 -10.87 11.92 6.46
C ALA A 107 -9.50 12.42 6.04
N ALA A 108 -8.44 11.69 6.39
CA ALA A 108 -7.08 12.03 5.99
C ALA A 108 -6.81 11.73 4.52
N GLY A 109 -7.67 10.97 3.86
CA GLY A 109 -7.56 10.70 2.44
C GLY A 109 -7.24 9.26 2.07
N ALA A 110 -7.27 8.33 3.03
CA ALA A 110 -7.06 6.92 2.70
C ALA A 110 -8.12 6.45 1.70
N ASN A 111 -7.71 5.61 0.78
CA ASN A 111 -8.59 5.14 -0.29
C ASN A 111 -9.42 3.93 0.14
N ALA A 112 -8.89 3.14 1.07
CA ALA A 112 -9.61 1.99 1.63
C ALA A 112 -9.00 1.60 2.96
N CYS A 113 -9.82 1.08 3.86
CA CYS A 113 -9.38 0.56 5.15
C CYS A 113 -9.94 -0.84 5.34
N HIS A 114 -9.10 -1.74 5.78
CA HIS A 114 -9.47 -3.14 6.05
C HIS A 114 -9.06 -3.50 7.47
N VAL A 115 -9.85 -4.35 8.12
CA VAL A 115 -9.46 -4.93 9.40
C VAL A 115 -8.52 -6.09 9.13
N LYS A 116 -7.37 -6.11 9.81
CA LYS A 116 -6.41 -7.19 9.68
C LYS A 116 -6.93 -8.40 10.48
N PRO A 117 -7.22 -9.53 9.81
CA PRO A 117 -7.68 -10.71 10.53
C PRO A 117 -6.62 -11.28 11.46
N VAL A 118 -7.05 -11.92 12.55
CA VAL A 118 -6.15 -12.54 13.53
C VAL A 118 -5.60 -13.86 12.99
N ARG A 119 -6.45 -14.64 12.33
CA ARG A 119 -6.04 -15.97 11.83
C ARG A 119 -5.27 -15.82 10.53
N HIS A 120 -4.14 -16.53 10.45
CA HIS A 120 -3.28 -16.46 9.28
C HIS A 120 -4.01 -16.76 7.95
N PRO A 121 -4.79 -17.83 7.85
CA PRO A 121 -5.49 -18.09 6.57
C PRO A 121 -6.43 -16.97 6.15
N ASP A 122 -7.10 -16.36 7.11
CA ASP A 122 -8.01 -15.24 6.83
C ASP A 122 -7.24 -14.01 6.41
N HIS A 123 -6.07 -13.76 7.03
CA HIS A 123 -5.20 -12.65 6.69
C HIS A 123 -4.70 -12.80 5.24
N VAL A 124 -4.24 -13.99 4.88
CA VAL A 124 -3.82 -14.26 3.51
C VAL A 124 -4.98 -14.02 2.54
N ALA A 125 -6.18 -14.53 2.87
CA ALA A 125 -7.34 -14.40 2.00
C ALA A 125 -7.72 -12.94 1.75
N VAL A 126 -7.74 -12.11 2.79
CA VAL A 126 -8.04 -10.68 2.65
C VAL A 126 -7.00 -10.02 1.75
N LEU A 127 -5.73 -10.34 1.96
CA LEU A 127 -4.66 -9.76 1.16
C LEU A 127 -4.73 -10.19 -0.31
N VAL A 128 -5.05 -11.45 -0.57
CA VAL A 128 -5.24 -11.91 -1.95
C VAL A 128 -6.35 -11.12 -2.63
N GLU A 129 -7.47 -10.94 -1.94
CA GLU A 129 -8.60 -10.19 -2.50
C GLU A 129 -8.24 -8.75 -2.79
N LEU A 130 -7.65 -8.05 -1.81
CA LEU A 130 -7.34 -6.63 -2.00
C LEU A 130 -6.22 -6.41 -3.01
N LEU A 131 -5.20 -7.26 -3.02
CA LEU A 131 -4.13 -7.12 -4.00
C LEU A 131 -4.62 -7.40 -5.41
N THR A 132 -5.46 -8.41 -5.57
CA THR A 132 -6.07 -8.69 -6.88
C THR A 132 -6.90 -7.51 -7.35
N TYR A 133 -7.73 -6.96 -6.48
CA TYR A 133 -8.56 -5.82 -6.83
C TYR A 133 -7.73 -4.59 -7.22
N TRP A 134 -6.78 -4.20 -6.36
CA TRP A 134 -6.03 -2.97 -6.59
C TRP A 134 -4.99 -3.08 -7.69
N LEU A 135 -4.40 -4.26 -7.89
CA LEU A 135 -3.31 -4.43 -8.86
C LEU A 135 -3.79 -4.99 -10.21
N SER A 136 -5.01 -5.54 -10.28
CA SER A 136 -5.52 -6.09 -11.54
C SER A 136 -6.81 -5.46 -12.03
N HIS A 137 -7.71 -5.07 -11.12
CA HIS A 137 -9.04 -4.61 -11.51
C HIS A 137 -9.17 -3.09 -11.56
N VAL A 138 -8.50 -2.39 -10.66
CA VAL A 138 -8.59 -0.94 -10.60
C VAL A 138 -7.72 -0.33 -11.70
N ILE A 139 -8.25 0.68 -12.36
CA ILE A 139 -7.43 1.51 -13.24
C ILE A 139 -6.74 2.53 -12.36
N LEU A 140 -5.42 2.39 -12.24
CA LEU A 140 -4.63 3.22 -11.34
C LEU A 140 -4.22 4.53 -11.99
N PRO A 141 -3.87 5.57 -11.20
CA PRO A 141 -3.36 6.80 -11.76
C PRO A 141 -2.15 6.52 -12.64
N ALA A 142 -2.12 7.15 -13.80
CA ALA A 142 -1.08 6.91 -14.78
C ALA A 142 0.24 7.51 -14.32
N SER A 143 1.34 6.85 -14.68
CA SER A 143 2.64 7.46 -14.58
C SER A 143 2.76 8.58 -15.61
N SER A 144 3.79 9.42 -15.48
CA SER A 144 3.92 10.58 -16.35
C SER A 144 4.00 10.24 -17.83
N GLU A 145 4.54 9.09 -18.22
CA GLU A 145 4.62 8.69 -19.62
C GLU A 145 3.28 8.40 -20.25
N VAL A 146 2.30 8.04 -19.47
CA VAL A 146 0.98 7.69 -20.01
C VAL A 146 0.24 8.92 -20.51
N HIS A 147 0.63 10.07 -20.05
CA HIS A 147 -0.03 11.32 -20.43
C HIS A 147 0.26 11.74 -21.87
N HIS A 148 1.12 11.02 -22.56
CA HIS A 148 1.42 11.30 -23.95
C HIS A 148 0.38 10.77 -24.92
N ILE A 149 -0.58 10.08 -24.44
CA ILE A 149 -1.66 9.53 -25.26
C ILE A 149 -2.57 10.63 -25.79
#